data_bd9d47a411cca32d1a9bd61061e8ee06
#
_entry.id   bd9d47a411cca32d1a9bd61061e8ee06
#
_cell.length_a   1.000
_cell.length_b   1.000
_cell.length_c   1.000
_cell.angle_alpha   90.00
_cell.angle_beta   90.00
_cell.angle_gamma   90.00
#
_symmetry.space_group_name_H-M   'P 1'
#
loop_
_entity.id
_entity.type
_entity.pdbx_description
1 polymer ?
#
loop_
_entity_poly.entity_id
_entity_poly.type
_entity_poly.pdbx_seq_one_letter_code
_entity_poly.pdbx_strand_id
1 'polypeptide(L)'
;MRKEMQLELMAMHKELGITFIYVTHDQEEALTMSDKVVVMSDGKIQQIGTPEEIYNEPHTVFVADFIGESNIYTGHMCGIREVDFCGAKFACLDDLPVGAKVDVIVRPEDVIMTAPEDGTITGVVQSVIFKGMHYEIIVESGDNEVVIQSTRSAKEGDSGRYQPEYFRGRADETLYGGICRRRVCL
;
A
#
# COMPACT_ATOMS: atom_id res chain seq x y z
N MET A 1 -18.26 -15.08 17.26
CA MET A 1 -18.18 -16.41 16.58
C MET A 1 -16.99 -16.52 15.62
N ARG A 2 -16.90 -15.75 14.50
CA ARG A 2 -15.76 -15.90 13.53
C ARG A 2 -14.40 -15.62 14.17
N LYS A 3 -14.23 -14.49 14.86
CA LYS A 3 -12.97 -14.14 15.56
C LYS A 3 -12.60 -15.11 16.69
N GLU A 4 -13.56 -15.65 17.42
CA GLU A 4 -13.31 -16.67 18.45
C GLU A 4 -12.78 -17.97 17.84
N MET A 5 -13.39 -18.43 16.74
CA MET A 5 -12.92 -19.61 16.00
C MET A 5 -11.49 -19.42 15.46
N GLN A 6 -11.17 -18.24 14.95
CA GLN A 6 -9.80 -17.90 14.49
C GLN A 6 -8.79 -18.04 15.64
N LEU A 7 -9.10 -17.47 16.81
CA LEU A 7 -8.24 -17.56 18.00
C LEU A 7 -8.06 -19.02 18.46
N GLU A 8 -9.12 -19.82 18.43
CA GLU A 8 -9.04 -21.25 18.76
C GLU A 8 -8.15 -22.02 17.79
N LEU A 9 -8.28 -21.79 16.47
CA LEU A 9 -7.42 -22.39 15.45
C LEU A 9 -5.95 -22.00 15.64
N MET A 10 -5.67 -20.75 15.93
CA MET A 10 -4.30 -20.28 16.20
C MET A 10 -3.73 -20.92 17.49
N ALA A 11 -4.56 -21.07 18.53
CA ALA A 11 -4.15 -21.73 19.77
C ALA A 11 -3.84 -23.22 19.53
N MET A 12 -4.69 -23.93 18.79
CA MET A 12 -4.46 -25.33 18.40
C MET A 12 -3.18 -25.49 17.56
N HIS A 13 -2.97 -24.58 16.61
CA HIS A 13 -1.73 -24.60 15.80
C HIS A 13 -0.48 -24.52 16.69
N LYS A 14 -0.46 -23.57 17.64
CA LYS A 14 0.66 -23.40 18.57
C LYS A 14 0.85 -24.60 19.50
N GLU A 15 -0.25 -25.20 19.98
CA GLU A 15 -0.20 -26.34 20.89
C GLU A 15 0.27 -27.63 20.20
N LEU A 16 -0.23 -27.89 19.00
CA LEU A 16 0.05 -29.13 18.26
C LEU A 16 1.36 -29.09 17.48
N GLY A 17 1.87 -27.91 17.13
CA GLY A 17 3.10 -27.74 16.34
C GLY A 17 3.06 -28.37 14.95
N ILE A 18 1.84 -28.54 14.39
CA ILE A 18 1.66 -29.14 13.06
C ILE A 18 1.40 -28.05 12.01
N THR A 19 1.68 -28.36 10.76
CA THR A 19 1.39 -27.44 9.65
C THR A 19 -0.10 -27.45 9.32
N PHE A 20 -0.72 -26.27 9.34
CA PHE A 20 -2.07 -26.05 8.86
C PHE A 20 -2.04 -25.40 7.49
N ILE A 21 -2.89 -25.86 6.60
CA ILE A 21 -3.16 -25.18 5.33
C ILE A 21 -4.58 -24.61 5.42
N TYR A 22 -4.68 -23.30 5.39
CA TYR A 22 -5.95 -22.56 5.43
C TYR A 22 -6.19 -21.85 4.10
N VAL A 23 -7.34 -22.10 3.49
CA VAL A 23 -7.71 -21.47 2.23
C VAL A 23 -8.84 -20.48 2.49
N THR A 24 -8.60 -19.23 2.18
CA THR A 24 -9.57 -18.15 2.39
C THR A 24 -9.52 -17.17 1.21
N HIS A 25 -10.58 -16.42 1.03
CA HIS A 25 -10.63 -15.24 0.16
C HIS A 25 -10.62 -13.93 0.99
N ASP A 26 -10.56 -14.06 2.31
CA ASP A 26 -10.52 -12.94 3.23
C ASP A 26 -9.05 -12.58 3.50
N GLN A 27 -8.69 -11.38 3.11
CA GLN A 27 -7.31 -10.86 3.21
C GLN A 27 -6.89 -10.67 4.67
N GLU A 28 -7.81 -10.17 5.52
CA GLU A 28 -7.54 -9.97 6.95
C GLU A 28 -7.22 -11.31 7.63
N GLU A 29 -7.95 -12.38 7.30
CA GLU A 29 -7.65 -13.71 7.80
C GLU A 29 -6.29 -14.23 7.34
N ALA A 30 -5.99 -14.08 6.06
CA ALA A 30 -4.71 -14.52 5.51
C ALA A 30 -3.53 -13.82 6.19
N LEU A 31 -3.63 -12.51 6.41
CA LEU A 31 -2.56 -11.71 7.01
C LEU A 31 -2.42 -11.93 8.52
N THR A 32 -3.53 -12.19 9.23
CA THR A 32 -3.51 -12.25 10.72
C THR A 32 -3.27 -13.64 11.27
N MET A 33 -3.59 -14.71 10.53
CA MET A 33 -3.56 -16.08 11.03
C MET A 33 -2.39 -16.91 10.49
N SER A 34 -1.63 -16.43 9.52
CA SER A 34 -0.64 -17.23 8.81
C SER A 34 0.79 -16.81 9.11
N ASP A 35 1.70 -17.79 9.21
CA ASP A 35 3.15 -17.54 9.20
C ASP A 35 3.65 -17.29 7.76
N LYS A 36 2.95 -17.90 6.79
CA LYS A 36 3.21 -17.70 5.35
C LYS A 36 1.92 -17.60 4.58
N VAL A 37 1.87 -16.64 3.69
CA VAL A 37 0.77 -16.42 2.75
C VAL A 37 1.19 -16.83 1.34
N VAL A 38 0.31 -17.53 0.65
CA VAL A 38 0.45 -17.88 -0.77
C VAL A 38 -0.68 -17.18 -1.54
N VAL A 39 -0.34 -16.18 -2.31
CA VAL A 39 -1.30 -15.50 -3.19
C VAL A 39 -1.39 -16.25 -4.51
N MET A 40 -2.60 -16.59 -4.92
CA MET A 40 -2.85 -17.34 -6.15
C MET A 40 -3.86 -16.61 -7.04
N SER A 41 -3.66 -16.71 -8.34
CA SER A 41 -4.62 -16.30 -9.38
C SER A 41 -4.55 -17.26 -10.56
N ASP A 42 -5.70 -17.61 -11.11
CA ASP A 42 -5.81 -18.50 -12.27
C ASP A 42 -5.02 -19.82 -12.14
N GLY A 43 -5.02 -20.38 -10.92
CA GLY A 43 -4.31 -21.62 -10.62
C GLY A 43 -2.79 -21.49 -10.57
N LYS A 44 -2.25 -20.26 -10.61
CA LYS A 44 -0.81 -19.98 -10.53
C LYS A 44 -0.48 -19.23 -9.25
N ILE A 45 0.66 -19.54 -8.68
CA ILE A 45 1.20 -18.80 -7.54
C ILE A 45 1.74 -17.46 -8.05
N GLN A 46 1.25 -16.38 -7.48
CA GLN A 46 1.70 -15.00 -7.78
C GLN A 46 2.82 -14.58 -6.85
N GLN A 47 2.71 -14.90 -5.57
CA GLN A 47 3.72 -14.59 -4.55
C GLN A 47 3.58 -15.51 -3.35
N ILE A 48 4.71 -15.80 -2.69
CA ILE A 48 4.78 -16.47 -1.39
C ILE A 48 5.66 -15.61 -0.49
N GLY A 49 5.21 -15.36 0.73
CA GLY A 49 5.96 -14.59 1.72
C GLY A 49 5.30 -14.59 3.09
N THR A 50 5.92 -13.94 4.05
CA THR A 50 5.27 -13.60 5.32
C THR A 50 4.14 -12.59 5.06
N PRO A 51 3.16 -12.46 5.97
CA PRO A 51 2.13 -11.42 5.85
C PRO A 51 2.70 -10.02 5.57
N GLU A 52 3.76 -9.65 6.28
CA GLU A 52 4.43 -8.36 6.15
C GLU A 52 5.09 -8.19 4.77
N GLU A 53 5.76 -9.22 4.25
CA GLU A 53 6.35 -9.20 2.91
C GLU A 53 5.28 -9.09 1.82
N ILE A 54 4.17 -9.82 1.94
CA ILE A 54 3.08 -9.77 0.96
C ILE A 54 2.42 -8.40 0.93
N TYR A 55 2.24 -7.77 2.11
CA TYR A 55 1.61 -6.45 2.22
C TYR A 55 2.54 -5.33 1.80
N ASN A 56 3.78 -5.32 2.33
CA ASN A 56 4.74 -4.24 2.12
C ASN A 56 5.53 -4.40 0.83
N GLU A 57 5.70 -5.63 0.33
CA GLU A 57 6.56 -5.95 -0.80
C GLU A 57 5.82 -6.75 -1.89
N PRO A 58 4.68 -6.27 -2.40
CA PRO A 58 3.96 -6.97 -3.45
C PRO A 58 4.80 -7.04 -4.73
N HIS A 59 4.90 -8.24 -5.33
CA HIS A 59 5.68 -8.42 -6.55
C HIS A 59 4.97 -7.95 -7.81
N THR A 60 3.67 -7.78 -7.76
CA THR A 60 2.84 -7.36 -8.89
C THR A 60 1.72 -6.43 -8.42
N VAL A 61 1.21 -5.62 -9.35
CA VAL A 61 0.00 -4.79 -9.13
C VAL A 61 -1.16 -5.64 -8.64
N PHE A 62 -1.31 -6.87 -9.19
CA PHE A 62 -2.36 -7.79 -8.77
C PHE A 62 -2.25 -8.13 -7.28
N VAL A 63 -1.06 -8.46 -6.78
CA VAL A 63 -0.86 -8.77 -5.35
C VAL A 63 -1.12 -7.55 -4.49
N ALA A 64 -0.66 -6.37 -4.92
CA ALA A 64 -0.89 -5.12 -4.19
C ALA A 64 -2.37 -4.81 -4.00
N ASP A 65 -3.12 -4.86 -5.10
CA ASP A 65 -4.56 -4.58 -5.14
C ASP A 65 -5.39 -5.68 -4.45
N PHE A 66 -4.96 -6.94 -4.59
CA PHE A 66 -5.66 -8.07 -3.98
C PHE A 66 -5.52 -8.10 -2.45
N ILE A 67 -4.39 -7.67 -1.88
CA ILE A 67 -4.11 -7.78 -0.43
C ILE A 67 -4.61 -6.57 0.36
N GLY A 68 -4.80 -5.45 -0.28
CA GLY A 68 -5.28 -4.23 0.37
C GLY A 68 -5.46 -3.11 -0.62
N GLU A 69 -6.25 -2.15 -0.22
CA GLU A 69 -6.47 -0.95 -1.01
C GLU A 69 -5.15 -0.25 -1.32
N SER A 70 -4.97 0.17 -2.56
CA SER A 70 -3.72 0.79 -3.03
C SER A 70 -3.99 1.88 -4.04
N ASN A 71 -3.27 2.97 -3.91
CA ASN A 71 -3.13 3.95 -4.96
C ASN A 71 -2.06 3.44 -5.93
N ILE A 72 -2.41 3.25 -7.19
CA ILE A 72 -1.51 2.71 -8.22
C ILE A 72 -1.35 3.73 -9.33
N TYR A 73 -0.11 4.16 -9.57
CA TYR A 73 0.21 5.15 -10.57
C TYR A 73 1.25 4.60 -11.55
N THR A 74 1.21 5.10 -12.78
CA THR A 74 2.31 4.90 -13.71
C THR A 74 3.37 5.99 -13.50
N GLY A 75 4.61 5.58 -13.29
CA GLY A 75 5.76 6.46 -13.12
C GLY A 75 6.93 6.09 -14.03
N HIS A 76 7.99 6.89 -13.99
CA HIS A 76 9.24 6.65 -14.67
C HIS A 76 10.42 6.90 -13.74
N MET A 77 11.39 6.02 -13.77
CA MET A 77 12.63 6.22 -13.02
C MET A 77 13.39 7.42 -13.61
N CYS A 78 13.62 8.45 -12.83
CA CYS A 78 14.31 9.67 -13.26
C CYS A 78 15.72 9.83 -12.65
N GLY A 79 16.09 8.97 -11.73
CA GLY A 79 17.40 8.91 -11.07
C GLY A 79 17.63 7.58 -10.37
N ILE A 80 18.76 7.47 -9.66
CA ILE A 80 19.03 6.33 -8.80
C ILE A 80 18.09 6.43 -7.61
N ARG A 81 17.19 5.43 -7.46
CA ARG A 81 16.15 5.43 -6.42
C ARG A 81 15.29 6.70 -6.42
N GLU A 82 15.02 7.22 -7.59
CA GLU A 82 14.15 8.37 -7.78
C GLU A 82 13.15 8.10 -8.90
N VAL A 83 11.86 8.28 -8.60
CA VAL A 83 10.75 8.07 -9.53
C VAL A 83 9.97 9.36 -9.73
N ASP A 84 9.55 9.61 -10.96
CA ASP A 84 8.64 10.70 -11.34
C ASP A 84 7.24 10.11 -11.57
N PHE A 85 6.25 10.58 -10.82
CA PHE A 85 4.83 10.29 -11.04
C PHE A 85 3.98 11.45 -10.55
N CYS A 86 2.78 11.60 -11.07
CA CYS A 86 1.88 12.73 -10.79
C CYS A 86 2.55 14.11 -10.94
N GLY A 87 3.54 14.23 -11.84
CA GLY A 87 4.25 15.48 -12.12
C GLY A 87 5.26 15.89 -11.05
N ALA A 88 5.63 15.00 -10.15
CA ALA A 88 6.60 15.26 -9.09
C ALA A 88 7.58 14.09 -8.91
N LYS A 89 8.75 14.41 -8.37
CA LYS A 89 9.83 13.45 -8.13
C LYS A 89 9.84 13.01 -6.68
N PHE A 90 10.00 11.71 -6.49
CA PHE A 90 10.01 11.07 -5.18
C PHE A 90 11.18 10.10 -5.06
N ALA A 91 11.68 9.96 -3.84
CA ALA A 91 12.62 8.90 -3.52
C ALA A 91 11.93 7.53 -3.64
N CYS A 92 12.67 6.53 -4.08
CA CYS A 92 12.19 5.17 -4.31
C CYS A 92 13.17 4.18 -3.66
N LEU A 93 12.66 3.08 -3.13
CA LEU A 93 13.51 2.04 -2.54
C LEU A 93 14.18 1.16 -3.60
N ASP A 94 13.54 1.01 -4.75
CA ASP A 94 14.04 0.15 -5.81
C ASP A 94 15.11 0.84 -6.67
N ASP A 95 16.17 0.11 -6.94
CA ASP A 95 17.22 0.52 -7.86
C ASP A 95 16.92 -0.06 -9.25
N LEU A 96 16.23 0.71 -10.06
CA LEU A 96 15.82 0.34 -11.40
C LEU A 96 16.50 1.27 -12.43
N PRO A 97 16.68 0.80 -13.69
CA PRO A 97 17.29 1.62 -14.72
C PRO A 97 16.56 2.95 -14.94
N VAL A 98 17.32 4.04 -15.04
CA VAL A 98 16.78 5.36 -15.38
C VAL A 98 16.03 5.29 -16.72
N GLY A 99 14.85 5.89 -16.78
CA GLY A 99 13.95 5.83 -17.92
C GLY A 99 13.03 4.60 -17.93
N ALA A 100 13.18 3.65 -17.00
CA ALA A 100 12.24 2.53 -16.89
C ALA A 100 10.84 3.02 -16.50
N LYS A 101 9.82 2.51 -17.20
CA LYS A 101 8.42 2.68 -16.83
C LYS A 101 8.13 1.74 -15.65
N VAL A 102 7.49 2.25 -14.62
CA VAL A 102 7.21 1.52 -13.37
C VAL A 102 5.78 1.75 -12.90
N ASP A 103 5.23 0.77 -12.20
CA ASP A 103 4.02 0.96 -11.44
C ASP A 103 4.41 1.38 -10.02
N VAL A 104 3.89 2.53 -9.59
CA VAL A 104 4.13 3.10 -8.27
C VAL A 104 2.94 2.76 -7.38
N ILE A 105 3.19 2.03 -6.31
CA ILE A 105 2.17 1.61 -5.36
C ILE A 105 2.33 2.41 -4.08
N VAL A 106 1.26 3.09 -3.66
CA VAL A 106 1.22 3.89 -2.43
C VAL A 106 0.01 3.46 -1.62
N ARG A 107 0.23 3.04 -0.38
CA ARG A 107 -0.87 2.68 0.52
C ARG A 107 -1.63 3.92 0.97
N PRO A 108 -2.97 3.85 1.13
CA PRO A 108 -3.77 5.00 1.57
C PRO A 108 -3.36 5.58 2.92
N GLU A 109 -2.89 4.74 3.84
CA GLU A 109 -2.38 5.12 5.15
C GLU A 109 -1.04 5.84 5.10
N ASP A 110 -0.27 5.64 4.02
CA ASP A 110 1.03 6.27 3.79
C ASP A 110 0.92 7.64 3.10
N VAL A 111 -0.28 8.10 2.83
CA VAL A 111 -0.51 9.42 2.23
C VAL A 111 -0.94 10.41 3.29
N ILE A 112 -0.19 11.50 3.43
CA ILE A 112 -0.51 12.57 4.38
C ILE A 112 -1.04 13.80 3.64
N MET A 113 -2.10 14.38 4.17
CA MET A 113 -2.53 15.72 3.79
C MET A 113 -1.68 16.75 4.55
N THR A 114 -1.13 17.69 3.82
CA THR A 114 -0.30 18.77 4.37
C THR A 114 -0.90 20.15 4.05
N ALA A 115 -0.35 21.18 4.68
CA ALA A 115 -0.66 22.55 4.28
C ALA A 115 -0.24 22.79 2.81
N PRO A 116 -0.92 23.72 2.10
CA PRO A 116 -0.68 23.95 0.67
C PRO A 116 0.77 24.30 0.31
N GLU A 117 1.54 24.83 1.25
CA GLU A 117 2.94 25.21 1.10
C GLU A 117 3.92 24.03 1.27
N ASP A 118 3.52 22.97 2.00
CA ASP A 118 4.43 21.91 2.45
C ASP A 118 4.34 20.62 1.63
N GLY A 119 3.31 20.44 0.82
CA GLY A 119 3.09 19.22 0.06
C GLY A 119 3.67 19.25 -1.35
N THR A 120 3.77 18.08 -1.96
CA THR A 120 4.36 17.92 -3.30
C THR A 120 3.30 17.81 -4.39
N ILE A 121 2.18 17.13 -4.12
CA ILE A 121 1.09 16.92 -5.07
C ILE A 121 -0.13 17.71 -4.60
N THR A 122 -0.77 18.43 -5.52
CA THR A 122 -1.97 19.23 -5.22
C THR A 122 -3.22 18.47 -5.62
N GLY A 123 -4.28 18.60 -4.83
CA GLY A 123 -5.57 18.02 -5.15
C GLY A 123 -6.74 18.69 -4.43
N VAL A 124 -7.93 18.30 -4.80
CA VAL A 124 -9.20 18.78 -4.21
C VAL A 124 -9.92 17.60 -3.58
N VAL A 125 -10.32 17.75 -2.33
CA VAL A 125 -11.09 16.73 -1.60
C VAL A 125 -12.46 16.58 -2.23
N GLN A 126 -12.76 15.39 -2.75
CA GLN A 126 -14.04 15.05 -3.37
C GLN A 126 -15.00 14.42 -2.39
N SER A 127 -14.52 13.56 -1.50
CA SER A 127 -15.37 12.95 -0.48
C SER A 127 -14.60 12.64 0.80
N VAL A 128 -15.33 12.58 1.91
CA VAL A 128 -14.80 12.23 3.24
C VAL A 128 -15.78 11.28 3.91
N ILE A 129 -15.34 10.03 4.12
CA ILE A 129 -16.17 8.97 4.70
C ILE A 129 -15.56 8.52 6.03
N PHE A 130 -16.32 8.58 7.12
CA PHE A 130 -15.88 8.06 8.40
C PHE A 130 -16.09 6.54 8.48
N LYS A 131 -15.01 5.79 8.64
CA LYS A 131 -15.00 4.31 8.74
C LYS A 131 -14.92 3.79 10.18
N GLY A 132 -15.16 4.64 11.17
CA GLY A 132 -15.14 4.29 12.60
C GLY A 132 -13.81 4.60 13.30
N MET A 133 -12.68 4.18 12.77
CA MET A 133 -11.36 4.44 13.34
C MET A 133 -10.56 5.48 12.55
N HIS A 134 -10.83 5.62 11.27
CA HIS A 134 -10.20 6.57 10.37
C HIS A 134 -11.22 7.17 9.40
N TYR A 135 -10.82 8.21 8.73
CA TYR A 135 -11.53 8.79 7.58
C TYR A 135 -10.88 8.26 6.31
N GLU A 136 -11.70 7.83 5.38
CA GLU A 136 -11.31 7.60 4.00
C GLU A 136 -11.62 8.89 3.24
N ILE A 137 -10.58 9.46 2.65
CA ILE A 137 -10.65 10.75 1.97
C ILE A 137 -10.26 10.50 0.53
N ILE A 138 -11.14 10.86 -0.39
CA ILE A 138 -10.88 10.80 -1.82
C ILE A 138 -10.49 12.18 -2.31
N VAL A 139 -9.31 12.27 -2.90
CA VAL A 139 -8.74 13.50 -3.44
C VAL A 139 -8.55 13.38 -4.94
N GLU A 140 -9.06 14.31 -5.71
CA GLU A 140 -8.82 14.42 -7.15
C GLU A 140 -7.58 15.30 -7.40
N SER A 141 -6.62 14.76 -8.15
CA SER A 141 -5.39 15.42 -8.54
C SER A 141 -5.12 15.27 -10.03
N GLY A 142 -5.49 16.26 -10.81
CA GLY A 142 -5.46 16.15 -12.27
C GLY A 142 -6.34 15.00 -12.73
N ASP A 143 -5.78 14.05 -13.46
CA ASP A 143 -6.48 12.86 -13.96
C ASP A 143 -6.43 11.67 -12.98
N ASN A 144 -5.86 11.87 -11.80
CA ASN A 144 -5.70 10.80 -10.80
C ASN A 144 -6.63 10.99 -9.61
N GLU A 145 -7.15 9.88 -9.12
CA GLU A 145 -7.81 9.78 -7.84
C GLU A 145 -6.84 9.24 -6.79
N VAL A 146 -6.85 9.82 -5.61
CA VAL A 146 -5.99 9.42 -4.48
C VAL A 146 -6.86 9.11 -3.29
N VAL A 147 -6.78 7.89 -2.82
CA VAL A 147 -7.41 7.45 -1.58
C VAL A 147 -6.43 7.68 -0.43
N ILE A 148 -6.90 8.35 0.61
CA ILE A 148 -6.12 8.64 1.83
C ILE A 148 -6.86 8.08 3.03
N GLN A 149 -6.15 7.35 3.89
CA GLN A 149 -6.65 6.95 5.20
C GLN A 149 -6.00 7.82 6.27
N SER A 150 -6.84 8.60 6.97
CA SER A 150 -6.36 9.56 7.97
C SER A 150 -7.18 9.51 9.25
N THR A 151 -6.52 9.69 10.39
CA THR A 151 -7.22 9.91 11.68
C THR A 151 -7.77 11.33 11.81
N ARG A 152 -7.38 12.23 10.91
CA ARG A 152 -7.87 13.61 10.83
C ARG A 152 -8.89 13.74 9.71
N SER A 153 -9.98 14.40 9.99
CA SER A 153 -11.00 14.74 8.97
C SER A 153 -10.51 15.88 8.07
N ALA A 154 -10.98 15.86 6.84
CA ALA A 154 -10.94 16.99 5.90
C ALA A 154 -12.35 17.47 5.59
N LYS A 155 -12.50 18.52 4.79
CA LYS A 155 -13.78 18.98 4.27
C LYS A 155 -13.82 18.81 2.76
N GLU A 156 -14.96 18.41 2.24
CA GLU A 156 -15.19 18.37 0.80
C GLU A 156 -14.99 19.77 0.21
N GLY A 157 -14.29 19.83 -0.90
CA GLY A 157 -13.90 21.07 -1.57
C GLY A 157 -12.63 21.73 -1.01
N ASP A 158 -12.08 21.23 0.10
CA ASP A 158 -10.77 21.71 0.56
C ASP A 158 -9.73 21.41 -0.53
N SER A 159 -9.03 22.44 -0.96
CA SER A 159 -7.86 22.30 -1.82
C SER A 159 -6.62 22.26 -0.94
N GLY A 160 -5.91 21.15 -1.00
CA GLY A 160 -4.70 20.93 -0.22
C GLY A 160 -3.59 20.34 -1.06
N ARG A 161 -2.43 20.20 -0.45
CA ARG A 161 -1.37 19.37 -0.96
C ARG A 161 -1.30 18.10 -0.14
N TYR A 162 -0.95 17.03 -0.79
CA TYR A 162 -0.68 15.78 -0.11
C TYR A 162 0.71 15.28 -0.49
N GLN A 163 1.28 14.52 0.39
CA GLN A 163 2.59 13.93 0.23
C GLN A 163 2.54 12.52 0.79
N PRO A 164 3.03 11.54 0.05
CA PRO A 164 3.30 10.24 0.62
C PRO A 164 4.32 10.37 1.77
N GLU A 165 3.98 9.89 2.95
CA GLU A 165 4.76 10.11 4.18
C GLU A 165 6.18 9.55 4.10
N TYR A 166 6.33 8.43 3.42
CA TYR A 166 7.61 7.72 3.27
C TYR A 166 8.61 8.38 2.32
N PHE A 167 8.21 9.47 1.67
CA PHE A 167 9.13 10.25 0.83
C PHE A 167 9.84 11.38 1.58
N ARG A 168 9.57 11.59 2.85
CA ARG A 168 10.46 12.42 3.69
C ARG A 168 11.70 11.61 4.00
N GLY A 169 12.75 11.84 3.23
CA GLY A 169 14.08 11.35 3.53
C GLY A 169 14.55 11.82 4.91
N ARG A 170 14.26 11.05 5.94
CA ARG A 170 15.14 10.94 7.08
C ARG A 170 16.13 9.84 6.73
N ALA A 171 17.38 10.26 6.57
CA ALA A 171 18.52 9.39 6.70
C ALA A 171 18.57 8.90 8.15
N ASP A 172 17.73 7.92 8.48
CA ASP A 172 17.87 7.09 9.67
C ASP A 172 17.37 5.70 9.30
N GLU A 173 18.32 4.80 9.36
CA GLU A 173 18.20 3.38 9.16
C GLU A 173 17.09 2.82 10.02
N THR A 174 16.25 2.00 9.40
CA THR A 174 15.15 1.23 9.98
C THR A 174 13.76 1.88 9.95
N LEU A 175 13.14 1.95 8.77
CA LEU A 175 11.69 1.73 8.64
C LEU A 175 11.35 1.44 7.19
N TYR A 176 10.79 0.26 6.97
CA TYR A 176 10.29 -0.25 5.70
C TYR A 176 9.01 0.47 5.32
N GLY A 177 8.91 0.92 4.11
CA GLY A 177 7.65 1.35 3.55
C GLY A 177 7.78 2.48 2.53
N GLY A 178 7.11 2.39 1.47
CA GLY A 178 7.07 3.34 0.38
C GLY A 178 7.65 2.71 -0.87
N ILE A 179 6.88 1.83 -1.42
CA ILE A 179 7.34 0.90 -2.44
C ILE A 179 7.11 1.50 -3.80
N CYS A 180 8.18 1.97 -4.42
CA CYS A 180 8.29 1.91 -5.85
C CYS A 180 8.81 0.50 -6.16
N ARG A 181 7.95 -0.50 -6.23
CA ARG A 181 8.38 -1.85 -6.53
C ARG A 181 7.82 -2.35 -7.83
N ARG A 182 8.77 -2.71 -8.64
CA ARG A 182 8.71 -3.60 -9.80
C ARG A 182 7.34 -3.80 -10.42
N ARG A 183 7.23 -3.13 -11.55
CA ARG A 183 7.07 -3.74 -12.81
C ARG A 183 6.12 -4.93 -12.94
N VAL A 184 5.21 -4.79 -13.81
CA VAL A 184 5.00 -5.82 -14.82
C VAL A 184 5.46 -5.27 -16.17
N CYS A 185 6.57 -5.77 -16.66
CA CYS A 185 6.79 -5.79 -18.09
C CYS A 185 6.04 -6.98 -18.67
N LEU A 186 5.24 -6.70 -19.64
CA LEU A 186 5.07 -7.60 -20.77
C LEU A 186 6.02 -7.17 -21.86
#